data_c5e173114b7120f50a262fe91b2f42b9
#
_entry.id   c5e173114b7120f50a262fe91b2f42b9
#
_cell.length_a   1.000
_cell.length_b   1.000
_cell.length_c   1.000
_cell.angle_alpha   90.00
_cell.angle_beta   90.00
_cell.angle_gamma   90.00
#
_symmetry.space_group_name_H-M   'P 1'
#
loop_
_entity.id
_entity.type
_entity.pdbx_description
1 polymer ?
#
loop_
_entity_poly.entity_id
_entity_poly.type
_entity_poly.pdbx_seq_one_letter_code
_entity_poly.pdbx_strand_id
1 'polypeptide(L)'
;MIRIFTVYFEGKYEPKYVTNLYRGLKKYCKVPFEFVCLTDNMDVEADRKIPIYKTGDIKLHWHKLAFFSPLFGGQNHGDDIIIMDIDQVVVSDITDMINYPVSDGELISIERWWNLGDRLAPRLNGGFYKFKSGTLKCVWDNFVKNIEYWQTHFYYEGIVHYKYYGEQNFVQH
;
A
#
# COMPACT_ATOMS: atom_id res chain seq x y z
N MET A 1 -6.36 -7.32 14.88
CA MET A 1 -6.99 -5.99 14.56
C MET A 1 -6.85 -5.74 13.06
N ILE A 2 -7.80 -5.04 12.42
CA ILE A 2 -7.67 -4.64 11.01
C ILE A 2 -7.05 -3.25 10.96
N ARG A 3 -5.97 -3.08 10.19
CA ARG A 3 -5.37 -1.79 9.90
C ARG A 3 -5.37 -1.52 8.41
N ILE A 4 -5.88 -0.36 8.02
CA ILE A 4 -5.89 0.10 6.63
C ILE A 4 -4.87 1.22 6.52
N PHE A 5 -3.82 0.96 5.77
CA PHE A 5 -2.72 1.89 5.52
C PHE A 5 -2.87 2.55 4.15
N THR A 6 -2.48 3.80 4.09
CA THR A 6 -2.33 4.53 2.83
C THR A 6 -1.08 5.39 2.86
N VAL A 7 -0.63 5.80 1.68
CA VAL A 7 0.50 6.74 1.51
C VAL A 7 -0.01 7.98 0.80
N TYR A 8 0.22 9.12 1.40
CA TYR A 8 0.00 10.42 0.77
C TYR A 8 1.27 11.26 0.87
N PHE A 9 1.68 11.85 -0.24
CA PHE A 9 2.72 12.87 -0.32
C PHE A 9 2.26 13.99 -1.24
N GLU A 10 2.67 15.21 -0.92
CA GLU A 10 2.30 16.39 -1.70
C GLU A 10 2.88 16.35 -3.12
N GLY A 11 2.22 17.05 -4.04
CA GLY A 11 2.67 17.23 -5.42
C GLY A 11 1.99 16.36 -6.46
N LYS A 12 1.39 15.21 -6.09
CA LYS A 12 0.65 14.36 -7.05
C LYS A 12 -0.87 14.50 -6.88
N TYR A 13 -1.35 14.47 -5.66
CA TYR A 13 -2.78 14.53 -5.32
C TYR A 13 -3.05 15.63 -4.31
N GLU A 14 -4.30 16.11 -4.26
CA GLU A 14 -4.75 17.00 -3.19
C GLU A 14 -5.06 16.23 -1.91
N PRO A 15 -4.94 16.84 -0.71
CA PRO A 15 -5.28 16.20 0.58
C PRO A 15 -6.70 15.62 0.65
N LYS A 16 -7.63 16.17 -0.15
CA LYS A 16 -9.01 15.68 -0.22
C LYS A 16 -9.14 14.20 -0.62
N TYR A 17 -8.15 13.64 -1.34
CA TYR A 17 -8.17 12.22 -1.70
C TYR A 17 -8.08 11.33 -0.47
N VAL A 18 -7.24 11.69 0.51
CA VAL A 18 -7.15 10.97 1.80
C VAL A 18 -8.47 11.06 2.54
N THR A 19 -9.04 12.28 2.63
CA THR A 19 -10.35 12.51 3.27
C THR A 19 -11.46 11.71 2.62
N ASN A 20 -11.51 11.66 1.28
CA ASN A 20 -12.54 10.91 0.55
C ASN A 20 -12.44 9.41 0.82
N LEU A 21 -11.22 8.85 0.76
CA LEU A 21 -10.99 7.44 1.08
C LEU A 21 -11.39 7.14 2.53
N TYR A 22 -10.92 7.94 3.49
CA TYR A 22 -11.22 7.76 4.91
C TYR A 22 -12.73 7.80 5.19
N ARG A 23 -13.41 8.84 4.71
CA ARG A 23 -14.86 8.99 4.90
C ARG A 23 -15.66 7.91 4.19
N GLY A 24 -15.21 7.49 3.00
CA GLY A 24 -15.80 6.36 2.28
C GLY A 24 -15.71 5.06 3.07
N LEU A 25 -14.53 4.76 3.61
CA LEU A 25 -14.31 3.60 4.48
C LEU A 25 -15.16 3.68 5.75
N LYS A 26 -15.18 4.81 6.46
CA LYS A 26 -16.01 4.97 7.66
C LYS A 26 -17.51 4.83 7.38
N LYS A 27 -17.98 5.21 6.19
CA LYS A 27 -19.38 5.12 5.79
C LYS A 27 -19.79 3.70 5.38
N TYR A 28 -18.92 2.99 4.67
CA TYR A 28 -19.28 1.77 3.95
C TYR A 28 -18.62 0.49 4.50
N CYS A 29 -17.68 0.58 5.44
CA CYS A 29 -17.11 -0.57 6.12
C CYS A 29 -17.78 -0.78 7.48
N LYS A 30 -18.37 -1.96 7.69
CA LYS A 30 -19.14 -2.28 8.92
C LYS A 30 -18.28 -2.94 10.00
N VAL A 31 -17.02 -3.24 9.71
CA VAL A 31 -16.09 -3.82 10.70
C VAL A 31 -15.17 -2.75 11.27
N PRO A 32 -14.78 -2.87 12.54
CA PRO A 32 -13.83 -1.95 13.14
C PRO A 32 -12.45 -2.03 12.46
N PHE A 33 -11.88 -0.87 12.14
CA PHE A 33 -10.53 -0.74 11.61
C PHE A 33 -9.86 0.54 12.12
N GLU A 34 -8.54 0.57 12.08
CA GLU A 34 -7.73 1.79 12.24
C GLU A 34 -7.24 2.23 10.85
N PHE A 35 -7.54 3.47 10.45
CA PHE A 35 -7.02 4.06 9.21
C PHE A 35 -5.75 4.87 9.49
N VAL A 36 -4.65 4.48 8.87
CA VAL A 36 -3.33 5.05 9.11
C VAL A 36 -2.76 5.63 7.83
N CYS A 37 -2.42 6.91 7.84
CA CYS A 37 -1.82 7.61 6.71
C CYS A 37 -0.33 7.87 6.94
N LEU A 38 0.54 7.35 6.07
CA LEU A 38 1.95 7.74 5.98
C LEU A 38 2.04 8.98 5.09
N THR A 39 2.49 10.12 5.63
CA THR A 39 2.32 11.40 4.95
C THR A 39 3.36 12.45 5.36
N ASP A 40 3.63 13.39 4.45
CA ASP A 40 4.35 14.64 4.70
C ASP A 40 3.41 15.79 5.14
N ASN A 41 2.08 15.62 4.99
CA ASN A 41 1.09 16.60 5.40
C ASN A 41 0.27 16.10 6.61
N MET A 42 0.55 16.64 7.78
CA MET A 42 -0.08 16.20 9.03
C MET A 42 -1.51 16.72 9.23
N ASP A 43 -2.05 17.53 8.29
CA ASP A 43 -3.43 18.06 8.35
C ASP A 43 -4.45 17.14 7.66
N VAL A 44 -4.00 16.06 6.97
CA VAL A 44 -4.93 15.09 6.37
C VAL A 44 -5.77 14.36 7.42
N GLU A 45 -6.95 13.92 7.02
CA GLU A 45 -7.91 13.24 7.90
C GLU A 45 -7.59 11.73 7.99
N ALA A 46 -7.21 11.25 9.16
CA ALA A 46 -6.93 9.84 9.44
C ALA A 46 -7.04 9.56 10.95
N ASP A 47 -7.28 8.29 11.34
CA ASP A 47 -7.26 7.91 12.75
C ASP A 47 -5.84 8.07 13.34
N ARG A 48 -4.82 7.76 12.53
CA ARG A 48 -3.42 7.98 12.90
C ARG A 48 -2.58 8.39 11.69
N LYS A 49 -1.59 9.23 11.92
CA LYS A 49 -0.66 9.72 10.90
C LYS A 49 0.77 9.35 11.26
N ILE A 50 1.55 8.98 10.26
CA ILE A 50 2.97 8.66 10.39
C ILE A 50 3.73 9.63 9.47
N PRO A 51 4.68 10.40 9.98
CA PRO A 51 5.48 11.28 9.14
C PRO A 51 6.31 10.48 8.11
N ILE A 52 6.24 10.89 6.85
CA ILE A 52 6.85 10.17 5.72
C ILE A 52 8.38 10.07 5.82
N TYR A 53 9.03 11.04 6.47
CA TYR A 53 10.48 11.03 6.66
C TYR A 53 10.97 9.81 7.47
N LYS A 54 10.10 9.11 8.20
CA LYS A 54 10.44 7.88 8.93
C LYS A 54 10.81 6.71 8.01
N THR A 55 10.50 6.80 6.72
CA THR A 55 10.89 5.81 5.73
C THR A 55 12.19 6.14 5.00
N GLY A 56 12.87 7.25 5.36
CA GLY A 56 14.16 7.66 4.79
C GLY A 56 14.05 8.06 3.32
N ASP A 57 15.04 7.64 2.52
CA ASP A 57 15.19 8.04 1.10
C ASP A 57 14.30 7.28 0.12
N ILE A 58 13.24 6.64 0.62
CA ILE A 58 12.25 5.95 -0.22
C ILE A 58 11.48 6.99 -1.03
N LYS A 59 11.17 6.68 -2.30
CA LYS A 59 10.50 7.58 -3.24
C LYS A 59 9.10 7.10 -3.61
N LEU A 60 8.18 8.05 -3.77
CA LEU A 60 6.84 7.83 -4.34
C LEU A 60 6.09 6.65 -3.69
N HIS A 61 5.58 5.74 -4.53
CA HIS A 61 4.76 4.59 -4.10
C HIS A 61 5.55 3.54 -3.32
N TRP A 62 6.89 3.56 -3.40
CA TRP A 62 7.76 2.62 -2.70
C TRP A 62 7.63 2.73 -1.18
N HIS A 63 7.15 3.86 -0.66
CA HIS A 63 6.82 4.02 0.75
C HIS A 63 5.85 2.95 1.28
N LYS A 64 4.98 2.38 0.41
CA LYS A 64 4.07 1.28 0.79
C LYS A 64 4.81 0.07 1.34
N LEU A 65 6.03 -0.19 0.86
CA LEU A 65 6.80 -1.35 1.27
C LEU A 65 7.17 -1.31 2.76
N ALA A 66 7.21 -0.13 3.37
CA ALA A 66 7.44 -0.01 4.81
C ALA A 66 6.37 -0.74 5.65
N PHE A 67 5.15 -0.89 5.12
CA PHE A 67 4.07 -1.60 5.82
C PHE A 67 4.24 -3.12 5.83
N PHE A 68 5.13 -3.69 5.01
CA PHE A 68 5.53 -5.10 5.11
C PHE A 68 6.50 -5.34 6.27
N SER A 69 7.08 -4.29 6.85
CA SER A 69 7.86 -4.39 8.08
C SER A 69 6.92 -4.48 9.28
N PRO A 70 6.96 -5.56 10.08
CA PRO A 70 6.10 -5.72 11.25
C PRO A 70 6.40 -4.72 12.37
N LEU A 71 7.54 -4.03 12.31
CA LEU A 71 7.94 -3.00 13.26
C LEU A 71 7.44 -1.59 12.86
N PHE A 72 6.94 -1.44 11.63
CA PHE A 72 6.50 -0.15 11.12
C PHE A 72 4.99 0.03 11.29
N GLY A 73 4.57 1.24 11.61
CA GLY A 73 3.14 1.54 11.69
C GLY A 73 2.40 0.95 12.90
N GLY A 74 3.11 0.54 13.97
CA GLY A 74 2.51 0.04 15.22
C GLY A 74 1.70 -1.25 15.03
N GLN A 75 2.10 -2.08 14.08
CA GLN A 75 1.48 -3.37 13.81
C GLN A 75 1.79 -4.38 14.93
N ASN A 76 0.87 -5.32 15.14
CA ASN A 76 1.14 -6.51 15.93
C ASN A 76 1.18 -7.72 14.99
N HIS A 77 1.99 -8.72 15.34
CA HIS A 77 2.05 -9.96 14.56
C HIS A 77 0.64 -10.59 14.42
N GLY A 78 0.29 -10.97 13.20
CA GLY A 78 -1.01 -11.57 12.90
C GLY A 78 -2.16 -10.58 12.71
N ASP A 79 -1.96 -9.26 12.89
CA ASP A 79 -2.97 -8.26 12.49
C ASP A 79 -3.25 -8.35 10.98
N ASP A 80 -4.49 -8.10 10.58
CA ASP A 80 -4.84 -7.93 9.18
C ASP A 80 -4.37 -6.55 8.70
N ILE A 81 -3.45 -6.55 7.77
CA ILE A 81 -2.90 -5.36 7.14
C ILE A 81 -3.54 -5.21 5.77
N ILE A 82 -4.09 -4.04 5.51
CA ILE A 82 -4.61 -3.64 4.20
C ILE A 82 -3.88 -2.38 3.78
N ILE A 83 -3.40 -2.33 2.56
CA ILE A 83 -2.82 -1.14 1.94
C ILE A 83 -3.74 -0.72 0.80
N MET A 84 -4.18 0.53 0.81
CA MET A 84 -5.04 1.10 -0.23
C MET A 84 -4.44 2.38 -0.80
N ASP A 85 -4.54 2.55 -2.13
CA ASP A 85 -4.19 3.81 -2.77
C ASP A 85 -5.25 4.88 -2.50
N ILE A 86 -4.79 6.13 -2.33
CA ILE A 86 -5.68 7.26 -1.98
C ILE A 86 -6.64 7.67 -3.10
N ASP A 87 -6.39 7.27 -4.34
CA ASP A 87 -7.24 7.57 -5.49
C ASP A 87 -8.37 6.55 -5.69
N GLN A 88 -8.54 5.64 -4.76
CA GLN A 88 -9.69 4.74 -4.71
C GLN A 88 -10.91 5.42 -4.09
N VAL A 89 -12.09 5.12 -4.63
CA VAL A 89 -13.36 5.65 -4.14
C VAL A 89 -14.25 4.50 -3.67
N VAL A 90 -14.58 4.50 -2.37
CA VAL A 90 -15.50 3.51 -1.79
C VAL A 90 -16.93 3.99 -1.99
N VAL A 91 -17.71 3.28 -2.83
CA VAL A 91 -19.07 3.68 -3.25
C VAL A 91 -20.18 2.81 -2.65
N SER A 92 -19.85 1.68 -2.08
CA SER A 92 -20.80 0.72 -1.48
C SER A 92 -20.14 -0.06 -0.35
N ASP A 93 -20.90 -0.98 0.26
CA ASP A 93 -20.40 -1.86 1.32
C ASP A 93 -19.13 -2.62 0.86
N ILE A 94 -18.05 -2.44 1.59
CA ILE A 94 -16.74 -3.05 1.32
C ILE A 94 -16.40 -4.12 2.38
N THR A 95 -17.32 -4.41 3.29
CA THR A 95 -17.08 -5.26 4.46
C THR A 95 -16.56 -6.65 4.10
N ASP A 96 -17.12 -7.28 3.07
CA ASP A 96 -16.71 -8.63 2.65
C ASP A 96 -15.29 -8.64 2.10
N MET A 97 -14.90 -7.60 1.36
CA MET A 97 -13.53 -7.45 0.85
C MET A 97 -12.53 -7.23 1.99
N ILE A 98 -12.89 -6.40 2.97
CA ILE A 98 -12.07 -6.14 4.15
C ILE A 98 -11.95 -7.39 5.04
N ASN A 99 -13.01 -8.20 5.17
CA ASN A 99 -13.02 -9.44 5.95
C ASN A 99 -12.56 -10.68 5.17
N TYR A 100 -12.28 -10.56 3.86
CA TYR A 100 -11.84 -11.72 3.08
C TYR A 100 -10.67 -12.41 3.79
N PRO A 101 -10.75 -13.72 4.04
CA PRO A 101 -9.73 -14.42 4.82
C PRO A 101 -8.38 -14.41 4.09
N VAL A 102 -7.31 -14.25 4.83
CA VAL A 102 -5.94 -14.33 4.34
C VAL A 102 -5.13 -15.22 5.27
N SER A 103 -4.38 -16.16 4.70
CA SER A 103 -3.52 -17.09 5.43
C SER A 103 -2.12 -16.46 5.65
N ASP A 104 -1.34 -17.08 6.53
CA ASP A 104 0.05 -16.68 6.74
C ASP A 104 0.86 -16.89 5.45
N GLY A 105 1.64 -15.88 5.09
CA GLY A 105 2.45 -15.90 3.86
C GLY A 105 1.68 -15.62 2.57
N GLU A 106 0.38 -15.36 2.64
CA GLU A 106 -0.42 -14.96 1.48
C GLU A 106 -0.47 -13.44 1.31
N LEU A 107 -0.43 -13.00 0.05
CA LEU A 107 -0.76 -11.65 -0.38
C LEU A 107 -2.01 -11.68 -1.24
N ILE A 108 -3.05 -10.99 -0.82
CA ILE A 108 -4.25 -10.78 -1.62
C ILE A 108 -4.14 -9.41 -2.30
N SER A 109 -4.41 -9.39 -3.58
CA SER A 109 -4.47 -8.18 -4.40
C SER A 109 -5.63 -8.28 -5.39
N ILE A 110 -6.05 -7.14 -5.94
CA ILE A 110 -6.97 -7.11 -7.07
C ILE A 110 -6.17 -7.40 -8.34
N GLU A 111 -6.67 -8.30 -9.20
CA GLU A 111 -6.04 -8.57 -10.49
C GLU A 111 -6.20 -7.37 -11.44
N ARG A 112 -5.15 -7.10 -12.21
CA ARG A 112 -5.17 -6.06 -13.27
C ARG A 112 -5.86 -6.58 -14.54
N TRP A 113 -7.14 -6.87 -14.43
CA TRP A 113 -7.97 -7.43 -15.52
C TRP A 113 -7.98 -6.58 -16.81
N TRP A 114 -7.73 -5.27 -16.70
CA TRP A 114 -7.72 -4.34 -17.86
C TRP A 114 -6.42 -4.40 -18.68
N ASN A 115 -5.41 -5.14 -18.24
CA ASN A 115 -4.09 -5.20 -18.91
C ASN A 115 -3.51 -6.61 -18.97
N LEU A 116 -4.34 -7.63 -19.11
CA LEU A 116 -3.92 -9.03 -19.16
C LEU A 116 -3.09 -9.38 -20.40
N GLY A 117 -3.15 -8.56 -21.46
CA GLY A 117 -2.38 -8.74 -22.69
C GLY A 117 -0.92 -8.28 -22.61
N ASP A 118 -0.56 -7.46 -21.64
CA ASP A 118 0.80 -6.97 -21.46
C ASP A 118 1.60 -7.92 -20.54
N ARG A 119 2.51 -8.67 -21.14
CA ARG A 119 3.34 -9.66 -20.43
C ARG A 119 4.36 -9.04 -19.47
N LEU A 120 4.70 -7.75 -19.64
CA LEU A 120 5.64 -7.03 -18.79
C LEU A 120 4.93 -6.36 -17.60
N ALA A 121 3.63 -6.12 -17.70
CA ALA A 121 2.86 -5.54 -16.63
C ALA A 121 2.64 -6.56 -15.49
N PRO A 122 2.74 -6.14 -14.21
CA PRO A 122 2.41 -7.02 -13.11
C PRO A 122 0.93 -7.39 -13.15
N ARG A 123 0.60 -8.63 -12.76
CA ARG A 123 -0.80 -9.07 -12.65
C ARG A 123 -1.52 -8.43 -11.47
N LEU A 124 -0.80 -8.23 -10.37
CA LEU A 124 -1.36 -7.60 -9.18
C LEU A 124 -1.54 -6.08 -9.38
N ASN A 125 -2.57 -5.55 -8.75
CA ASN A 125 -2.81 -4.11 -8.68
C ASN A 125 -2.36 -3.59 -7.30
N GLY A 126 -1.33 -2.73 -7.29
CA GLY A 126 -0.81 -2.09 -6.08
C GLY A 126 -1.77 -1.15 -5.36
N GLY A 127 -2.96 -0.90 -5.94
CA GLY A 127 -4.01 -0.12 -5.30
C GLY A 127 -4.65 -0.82 -4.08
N PHE A 128 -4.53 -2.14 -4.00
CA PHE A 128 -5.04 -2.91 -2.86
C PHE A 128 -4.14 -4.11 -2.57
N TYR A 129 -3.61 -4.16 -1.35
CA TYR A 129 -2.94 -5.33 -0.79
C TYR A 129 -3.57 -5.71 0.54
N LYS A 130 -3.72 -7.02 0.79
CA LYS A 130 -4.09 -7.55 2.10
C LYS A 130 -3.20 -8.72 2.48
N PHE A 131 -2.70 -8.74 3.72
CA PHE A 131 -1.83 -9.79 4.27
C PHE A 131 -1.84 -9.77 5.80
N LYS A 132 -1.24 -10.80 6.42
CA LYS A 132 -1.01 -10.85 7.87
C LYS A 132 0.31 -10.17 8.23
N SER A 133 0.28 -9.26 9.21
CA SER A 133 1.49 -8.61 9.72
C SER A 133 2.54 -9.63 10.16
N GLY A 134 3.77 -9.43 9.72
CA GLY A 134 4.92 -10.26 10.06
C GLY A 134 5.14 -11.46 9.13
N THR A 135 4.13 -11.88 8.34
CA THR A 135 4.23 -13.10 7.52
C THR A 135 4.88 -12.87 6.16
N LEU A 136 4.87 -11.62 5.66
CA LEU A 136 5.51 -11.21 4.41
C LEU A 136 6.68 -10.23 4.62
N LYS A 137 7.35 -10.34 5.76
CA LYS A 137 8.53 -9.51 6.09
C LYS A 137 9.65 -9.61 5.04
N CYS A 138 9.74 -10.71 4.33
CA CYS A 138 10.71 -10.90 3.26
C CYS A 138 10.64 -9.82 2.16
N VAL A 139 9.45 -9.28 1.87
CA VAL A 139 9.27 -8.18 0.91
C VAL A 139 10.08 -6.94 1.38
N TRP A 140 9.88 -6.53 2.63
CA TRP A 140 10.63 -5.43 3.22
C TRP A 140 12.12 -5.72 3.31
N ASP A 141 12.50 -6.89 3.83
CA ASP A 141 13.90 -7.28 4.03
C ASP A 141 14.68 -7.33 2.72
N ASN A 142 14.05 -7.76 1.62
CA ASN A 142 14.68 -7.75 0.30
C ASN A 142 14.80 -6.35 -0.27
N PHE A 143 13.80 -5.50 -0.08
CA PHE A 143 13.82 -4.11 -0.53
C PHE A 143 14.95 -3.31 0.13
N VAL A 144 15.07 -3.38 1.45
CA VAL A 144 16.06 -2.57 2.20
C VAL A 144 17.51 -2.98 1.98
N LYS A 145 17.77 -4.16 1.42
CA LYS A 145 19.13 -4.58 1.05
C LYS A 145 19.76 -3.66 0.00
N ASN A 146 18.94 -3.10 -0.90
CA ASN A 146 19.40 -2.18 -1.93
C ASN A 146 18.26 -1.29 -2.43
N ILE A 147 17.88 -0.32 -1.62
CA ILE A 147 16.74 0.59 -1.87
C ILE A 147 16.90 1.32 -3.21
N GLU A 148 18.08 1.92 -3.46
CA GLU A 148 18.33 2.69 -4.69
C GLU A 148 18.23 1.83 -5.94
N TYR A 149 18.80 0.62 -5.89
CA TYR A 149 18.71 -0.33 -6.99
C TYR A 149 17.26 -0.66 -7.34
N TRP A 150 16.47 -1.11 -6.36
CA TRP A 150 15.10 -1.54 -6.62
C TRP A 150 14.20 -0.40 -7.12
N GLN A 151 14.34 0.80 -6.58
CA GLN A 151 13.56 1.95 -6.97
C GLN A 151 13.81 2.40 -8.42
N THR A 152 14.92 1.99 -9.03
CA THR A 152 15.31 2.41 -10.38
C THR A 152 15.41 1.25 -11.37
N HIS A 153 15.54 0.01 -10.88
CA HIS A 153 15.74 -1.20 -11.68
C HIS A 153 14.74 -1.33 -12.83
N PHE A 154 13.45 -1.30 -12.53
CA PHE A 154 12.40 -1.51 -13.53
C PHE A 154 12.36 -0.42 -14.61
N TYR A 155 12.81 0.77 -14.31
CA TYR A 155 12.95 1.85 -15.28
C TYR A 155 14.14 1.59 -16.22
N TYR A 156 15.29 1.22 -15.70
CA TYR A 156 16.47 0.94 -16.53
C TYR A 156 16.33 -0.34 -17.35
N GLU A 157 15.54 -1.31 -16.91
CA GLU A 157 15.18 -2.50 -17.68
C GLU A 157 14.07 -2.22 -18.73
N GLY A 158 13.57 -1.00 -18.81
CA GLY A 158 12.50 -0.63 -19.77
C GLY A 158 11.12 -1.22 -19.46
N ILE A 159 10.92 -1.73 -18.23
CA ILE A 159 9.66 -2.35 -17.80
C ILE A 159 8.62 -1.27 -17.44
N VAL A 160 9.07 -0.14 -16.92
CA VAL A 160 8.21 1.01 -16.57
C VAL A 160 8.70 2.29 -17.26
N HIS A 161 7.78 3.20 -17.56
CA HIS A 161 8.08 4.41 -18.33
C HIS A 161 8.67 5.56 -17.50
N TYR A 162 8.51 5.52 -16.18
CA TYR A 162 8.93 6.60 -15.30
C TYR A 162 9.90 6.11 -14.23
N LYS A 163 10.96 6.88 -13.99
CA LYS A 163 11.90 6.62 -12.90
C LYS A 163 11.17 6.60 -11.55
N TYR A 164 11.55 5.70 -10.67
CA TYR A 164 10.91 5.45 -9.37
C TYR A 164 9.49 4.86 -9.44
N TYR A 165 9.09 4.29 -10.59
CA TYR A 165 7.92 3.42 -10.70
C TYR A 165 8.38 1.94 -10.66
N GLY A 166 7.43 1.01 -10.45
CA GLY A 166 7.73 -0.43 -10.46
C GLY A 166 7.58 -1.12 -9.10
N GLU A 167 7.05 -0.45 -8.09
CA GLU A 167 6.77 -1.07 -6.78
C GLU A 167 5.92 -2.33 -6.92
N GLN A 168 4.88 -2.33 -7.79
CA GLN A 168 4.04 -3.49 -8.06
C GLN A 168 4.81 -4.64 -8.72
N ASN A 169 5.75 -4.31 -9.64
CA ASN A 169 6.63 -5.30 -10.26
C ASN A 169 7.52 -5.96 -9.21
N PHE A 170 8.06 -5.17 -8.27
CA PHE A 170 8.87 -5.68 -7.17
C PHE A 170 8.08 -6.61 -6.23
N VAL A 171 6.86 -6.23 -5.84
CA VAL A 171 6.02 -7.07 -4.95
C VAL A 171 5.64 -8.38 -5.62
N GLN A 172 5.50 -8.41 -6.95
CA GLN A 172 5.20 -9.63 -7.71
C GLN A 172 6.43 -10.52 -7.91
N HIS A 173 7.65 -9.94 -7.89
CA HIS A 173 8.94 -10.63 -8.15
C HIS A 173 9.35 -11.51 -6.97
#